data_fd8a5b7b48ae70b0274ebdf28c5da0ae
#
_entry.id   fd8a5b7b48ae70b0274ebdf28c5da0ae
#
_cell.length_a   1.000
_cell.length_b   1.000
_cell.length_c   1.000
_cell.angle_alpha   90.00
_cell.angle_beta   90.00
_cell.angle_gamma   90.00
#
_symmetry.space_group_name_H-M   'P 1'
#
loop_
_entity.id
_entity.type
_entity.pdbx_description
1 polymer ?
#
loop_
_entity_poly.entity_id
_entity_poly.type
_entity_poly.pdbx_seq_one_letter_code
_entity_poly.pdbx_strand_id
1 'polypeptide(L)'
;GLDFEVIDHSGAPSGGRHIVFLNPWGSPYTASTKAFKLCLDEGLKSIAFTKSRKITELMYSWLIDASPENEGLVSSYRAGFLPAERREIEQRLFSGELNGVISTSALELGVDIGGLDACILAGYPGSIASTWQRAGRTGRQRQDAVIILVGLKDALDQYFMRHPDDFFARNHEAVVIDASNAAILKQHIPCASAEIYLRAGDFVYDTQALAPVITELETSGLLKQGKTGDIWFSQQRYPQREVSIRGIGKIFNIFSGGRRIGEISGARIFKEAHPGAVYLHKGRQYIVQELDLENFTIHCKEADISYYTQAITSEETEIIKEVLKKDNINWGELRTTHRVTGYWRKKLLTQEKIDRYPVELPSWTFNTQGLWVILGSNLKQIVEKNNLNFAGGLHAFEHAAISALPLPLFAMCDKGDIGGISYPLYPQLLPPAIFIYDGYEGGIGLTKRGLEVIGEWLEAAKKIITDCPCEDGCPSCVQDPQCGSGNDPLDKKAAILILEEIKAYVPEKL
;
A
#
# COMPACT_ATOMS: atom_id res chain seq x y z
N GLY A 1 24.26 4.79 15.99
CA GLY A 1 24.13 3.69 16.72
C GLY A 1 24.11 3.81 18.22
N LEU A 2 22.98 3.47 18.81
CA LEU A 2 22.87 3.22 20.25
C LEU A 2 22.63 1.73 20.43
N ASP A 3 23.23 1.12 21.44
CA ASP A 3 22.95 -0.25 21.83
C ASP A 3 21.64 -0.28 22.62
N PHE A 4 20.76 -1.21 22.28
CA PHE A 4 19.47 -1.41 22.97
C PHE A 4 19.44 -2.81 23.57
N GLU A 5 18.91 -2.92 24.77
CA GLU A 5 18.55 -4.20 25.35
C GLU A 5 17.25 -4.71 24.71
N VAL A 6 17.29 -5.90 24.15
CA VAL A 6 16.13 -6.52 23.47
C VAL A 6 15.40 -7.43 24.47
N ILE A 7 14.14 -7.12 24.74
CA ILE A 7 13.23 -7.95 25.54
C ILE A 7 12.18 -8.55 24.58
N ASP A 8 12.37 -9.80 24.17
CA ASP A 8 11.58 -10.48 23.13
C ASP A 8 10.63 -11.56 23.69
N HIS A 9 10.68 -11.82 25.00
CA HIS A 9 9.83 -12.80 25.65
C HIS A 9 8.64 -12.12 26.34
N SER A 10 7.41 -12.45 25.91
CA SER A 10 6.19 -11.98 26.55
C SER A 10 5.84 -12.88 27.74
N GLY A 11 5.75 -12.29 28.94
CA GLY A 11 5.17 -12.95 30.13
C GLY A 11 3.64 -12.79 30.24
N ALA A 12 2.99 -12.15 29.27
CA ALA A 12 1.55 -11.94 29.31
C ALA A 12 0.79 -13.26 29.06
N PRO A 13 -0.29 -13.53 29.83
CA PRO A 13 -1.10 -14.71 29.61
C PRO A 13 -1.78 -14.63 28.22
N SER A 14 -1.68 -15.71 27.44
CA SER A 14 -2.35 -15.86 26.15
C SER A 14 -3.18 -17.13 26.12
N GLY A 15 -4.33 -17.09 25.43
CA GLY A 15 -5.11 -18.27 25.07
C GLY A 15 -4.54 -19.01 23.86
N GLY A 16 -5.13 -20.15 23.55
CA GLY A 16 -4.86 -20.87 22.32
C GLY A 16 -5.25 -20.06 21.08
N ARG A 17 -4.44 -20.13 20.02
CA ARG A 17 -4.76 -19.49 18.75
C ARG A 17 -4.94 -20.54 17.66
N HIS A 18 -6.14 -20.62 17.12
CA HIS A 18 -6.50 -21.53 16.04
C HIS A 18 -6.47 -20.77 14.72
N ILE A 19 -5.53 -21.12 13.85
CA ILE A 19 -5.30 -20.41 12.59
C ILE A 19 -5.82 -21.27 11.44
N VAL A 20 -6.67 -20.67 10.61
CA VAL A 20 -7.29 -21.31 9.44
C VAL A 20 -6.84 -20.56 8.18
N PHE A 21 -6.19 -21.25 7.26
CA PHE A 21 -5.91 -20.75 5.91
C PHE A 21 -7.07 -21.18 4.99
N LEU A 22 -7.87 -20.22 4.56
CA LEU A 22 -9.03 -20.45 3.71
C LEU A 22 -8.76 -19.92 2.30
N ASN A 23 -8.67 -20.84 1.32
CA ASN A 23 -8.49 -20.47 -0.10
C ASN A 23 -9.79 -20.73 -0.87
N PRO A 24 -10.68 -19.76 -1.06
CA PRO A 24 -11.98 -19.97 -1.64
C PRO A 24 -11.93 -20.08 -3.16
N TRP A 25 -12.78 -20.93 -3.75
CA TRP A 25 -12.99 -21.05 -5.21
C TRP A 25 -13.64 -19.81 -5.82
N GLY A 26 -14.55 -19.15 -5.07
CA GLY A 26 -15.29 -17.96 -5.50
C GLY A 26 -14.62 -16.65 -5.11
N SER A 27 -15.47 -15.63 -4.87
CA SER A 27 -15.00 -14.32 -4.39
C SER A 27 -14.44 -14.43 -2.97
N PRO A 28 -13.17 -14.07 -2.75
CA PRO A 28 -12.56 -14.08 -1.41
C PRO A 28 -13.27 -13.13 -0.44
N TYR A 29 -13.73 -11.99 -0.93
CA TYR A 29 -14.44 -11.03 -0.09
C TYR A 29 -15.81 -11.53 0.35
N THR A 30 -16.54 -12.22 -0.54
CA THR A 30 -17.78 -12.91 -0.16
C THR A 30 -17.50 -14.02 0.86
N ALA A 31 -16.43 -14.78 0.70
CA ALA A 31 -16.01 -15.80 1.67
C ALA A 31 -15.64 -15.17 3.02
N SER A 32 -14.92 -14.04 3.03
CA SER A 32 -14.58 -13.29 4.25
C SER A 32 -15.83 -12.77 4.96
N THR A 33 -16.81 -12.22 4.20
CA THR A 33 -18.09 -11.76 4.77
C THR A 33 -18.88 -12.92 5.38
N LYS A 34 -18.92 -14.07 4.71
CA LYS A 34 -19.59 -15.27 5.24
C LYS A 34 -18.89 -15.83 6.49
N ALA A 35 -17.55 -15.86 6.50
CA ALA A 35 -16.80 -16.28 7.67
C ALA A 35 -17.03 -15.35 8.86
N PHE A 36 -17.05 -14.04 8.62
CA PHE A 36 -17.36 -13.04 9.64
C PHE A 36 -18.78 -13.19 10.17
N LYS A 37 -19.77 -13.35 9.27
CA LYS A 37 -21.15 -13.62 9.65
C LYS A 37 -21.28 -14.89 10.51
N LEU A 38 -20.65 -15.99 10.09
CA LEU A 38 -20.67 -17.24 10.84
C LEU A 38 -20.14 -17.06 12.28
N CYS A 39 -19.04 -16.33 12.45
CA CYS A 39 -18.52 -16.04 13.79
C CYS A 39 -19.53 -15.24 14.64
N LEU A 40 -20.23 -14.26 14.04
CA LEU A 40 -21.28 -13.50 14.74
C LEU A 40 -22.48 -14.38 15.11
N ASP A 41 -22.92 -15.26 14.20
CA ASP A 41 -24.03 -16.20 14.42
C ASP A 41 -23.72 -17.18 15.57
N GLU A 42 -22.45 -17.56 15.75
CA GLU A 42 -21.95 -18.37 16.88
C GLU A 42 -21.70 -17.55 18.17
N GLY A 43 -22.07 -16.28 18.18
CA GLY A 43 -21.93 -15.39 19.34
C GLY A 43 -20.51 -14.89 19.60
N LEU A 44 -19.58 -15.08 18.65
CA LEU A 44 -18.19 -14.64 18.78
C LEU A 44 -18.05 -13.15 18.46
N LYS A 45 -17.47 -12.37 19.37
CA LYS A 45 -17.10 -10.99 19.08
C LYS A 45 -15.97 -10.96 18.06
N SER A 46 -16.22 -10.33 16.91
CA SER A 46 -15.42 -10.54 15.73
C SER A 46 -14.85 -9.25 15.14
N ILE A 47 -13.63 -9.32 14.62
CA ILE A 47 -13.04 -8.28 13.78
C ILE A 47 -12.69 -8.84 12.40
N ALA A 48 -13.03 -8.09 11.36
CA ALA A 48 -12.56 -8.39 10.00
C ALA A 48 -11.64 -7.28 9.50
N PHE A 49 -10.46 -7.64 9.05
CA PHE A 49 -9.51 -6.70 8.43
C PHE A 49 -9.53 -6.82 6.91
N THR A 50 -9.52 -5.68 6.23
CA THR A 50 -9.51 -5.58 4.77
C THR A 50 -8.32 -4.74 4.29
N LYS A 51 -7.93 -4.93 3.01
CA LYS A 51 -6.82 -4.18 2.40
C LYS A 51 -7.20 -2.77 1.93
N SER A 52 -8.49 -2.41 1.87
CA SER A 52 -8.90 -1.08 1.38
C SER A 52 -10.15 -0.56 2.04
N ARG A 53 -10.22 0.79 2.16
CA ARG A 53 -11.40 1.50 2.69
C ARG A 53 -12.69 1.13 1.95
N LYS A 54 -12.61 0.95 0.63
CA LYS A 54 -13.73 0.56 -0.21
C LYS A 54 -14.26 -0.83 0.16
N ILE A 55 -13.37 -1.80 0.28
CA ILE A 55 -13.77 -3.18 0.63
C ILE A 55 -14.35 -3.24 2.05
N THR A 56 -13.82 -2.45 2.98
CA THR A 56 -14.40 -2.31 4.33
C THR A 56 -15.89 -1.94 4.26
N GLU A 57 -16.22 -0.92 3.47
CA GLU A 57 -17.60 -0.44 3.33
C GLU A 57 -18.47 -1.43 2.56
N LEU A 58 -17.94 -2.06 1.50
CA LEU A 58 -18.66 -3.06 0.73
C LEU A 58 -18.97 -4.31 1.56
N MET A 59 -18.00 -4.82 2.31
CA MET A 59 -18.24 -5.98 3.18
C MET A 59 -19.27 -5.66 4.26
N TYR A 60 -19.26 -4.44 4.80
CA TYR A 60 -20.29 -3.99 5.72
C TYR A 60 -21.68 -3.99 5.05
N SER A 61 -21.82 -3.37 3.87
CA SER A 61 -23.10 -3.38 3.13
C SER A 61 -23.57 -4.79 2.81
N TRP A 62 -22.70 -5.66 2.30
CA TRP A 62 -23.04 -7.05 2.00
C TRP A 62 -23.47 -7.84 3.23
N LEU A 63 -22.86 -7.57 4.39
CA LEU A 63 -23.28 -8.19 5.65
C LEU A 63 -24.70 -7.75 6.03
N ILE A 64 -24.97 -6.45 5.98
CA ILE A 64 -26.30 -5.91 6.36
C ILE A 64 -27.37 -6.33 5.36
N ASP A 65 -27.08 -6.35 4.06
CA ASP A 65 -27.99 -6.85 3.03
C ASP A 65 -28.34 -8.34 3.24
N ALA A 66 -27.34 -9.15 3.66
CA ALA A 66 -27.53 -10.57 3.93
C ALA A 66 -28.12 -10.89 5.32
N SER A 67 -28.01 -9.98 6.27
CA SER A 67 -28.37 -10.16 7.68
C SER A 67 -28.71 -8.80 8.32
N PRO A 68 -29.92 -8.26 8.03
CA PRO A 68 -30.35 -6.97 8.55
C PRO A 68 -30.36 -6.87 10.10
N GLU A 69 -30.47 -8.01 10.79
CA GLU A 69 -30.41 -8.12 12.24
C GLU A 69 -29.08 -7.65 12.83
N ASN A 70 -28.02 -7.59 12.05
CA ASN A 70 -26.72 -7.09 12.44
C ASN A 70 -26.59 -5.56 12.32
N GLU A 71 -27.59 -4.87 11.77
CA GLU A 71 -27.58 -3.41 11.73
C GLU A 71 -27.57 -2.83 13.14
N GLY A 72 -26.61 -1.94 13.40
CA GLY A 72 -26.39 -1.38 14.73
C GLY A 72 -25.55 -2.25 15.69
N LEU A 73 -25.39 -3.55 15.41
CA LEU A 73 -24.51 -4.45 16.17
C LEU A 73 -23.10 -4.61 15.54
N VAL A 74 -22.95 -4.20 14.32
CA VAL A 74 -21.68 -4.19 13.58
C VAL A 74 -21.41 -2.77 13.04
N SER A 75 -20.15 -2.41 12.89
CA SER A 75 -19.76 -1.15 12.26
C SER A 75 -18.62 -1.34 11.28
N SER A 76 -18.55 -0.49 10.25
CA SER A 76 -17.32 -0.28 9.50
C SER A 76 -16.40 0.70 10.26
N TYR A 77 -15.06 0.57 10.09
CA TYR A 77 -14.09 1.46 10.72
C TYR A 77 -12.89 1.70 9.82
N ARG A 78 -12.53 2.97 9.61
CA ARG A 78 -11.39 3.34 8.77
C ARG A 78 -10.83 4.74 9.09
N ALA A 79 -9.59 4.99 8.69
CA ALA A 79 -8.87 6.25 8.98
C ALA A 79 -9.54 7.52 8.41
N GLY A 80 -10.38 7.40 7.36
CA GLY A 80 -11.09 8.55 6.79
C GLY A 80 -12.35 8.99 7.54
N PHE A 81 -12.72 8.31 8.62
CA PHE A 81 -13.82 8.74 9.49
C PHE A 81 -13.39 9.91 10.38
N LEU A 82 -14.34 10.76 10.75
CA LEU A 82 -14.08 11.86 11.66
C LEU A 82 -13.59 11.35 13.02
N PRO A 83 -12.73 12.09 13.72
CA PRO A 83 -12.22 11.66 15.03
C PRO A 83 -13.31 11.35 16.07
N ALA A 84 -14.44 12.09 16.04
CA ALA A 84 -15.57 11.83 16.91
C ALA A 84 -16.25 10.50 16.60
N GLU A 85 -16.48 10.20 15.32
CA GLU A 85 -17.07 8.93 14.87
C GLU A 85 -16.20 7.73 15.22
N ARG A 86 -14.87 7.85 15.07
CA ARG A 86 -13.94 6.79 15.45
C ARG A 86 -14.02 6.49 16.93
N ARG A 87 -13.98 7.52 17.79
CA ARG A 87 -14.11 7.35 19.25
C ARG A 87 -15.44 6.74 19.66
N GLU A 88 -16.53 7.10 19.01
CA GLU A 88 -17.84 6.50 19.26
C GLU A 88 -17.83 4.99 18.96
N ILE A 89 -17.32 4.57 17.80
CA ILE A 89 -17.23 3.16 17.42
C ILE A 89 -16.31 2.39 18.37
N GLU A 90 -15.16 2.96 18.70
CA GLU A 90 -14.19 2.39 19.65
C GLU A 90 -14.84 2.16 21.03
N GLN A 91 -15.58 3.14 21.53
CA GLN A 91 -16.28 3.06 22.83
C GLN A 91 -17.39 2.00 22.80
N ARG A 92 -18.19 1.94 21.73
CA ARG A 92 -19.25 0.94 21.57
C ARG A 92 -18.69 -0.48 21.43
N LEU A 93 -17.53 -0.64 20.78
CA LEU A 93 -16.86 -1.93 20.69
C LEU A 93 -16.30 -2.36 22.06
N PHE A 94 -15.66 -1.44 22.78
CA PHE A 94 -15.11 -1.67 24.11
C PHE A 94 -16.19 -2.03 25.14
N SER A 95 -17.34 -1.32 25.13
CA SER A 95 -18.47 -1.60 26.01
C SER A 95 -19.20 -2.90 25.69
N GLY A 96 -18.94 -3.49 24.52
CA GLY A 96 -19.64 -4.70 24.06
C GLY A 96 -21.03 -4.43 23.48
N GLU A 97 -21.35 -3.18 23.15
CA GLU A 97 -22.55 -2.80 22.41
C GLU A 97 -22.45 -3.25 20.94
N LEU A 98 -21.22 -3.24 20.37
CA LEU A 98 -20.95 -3.85 19.09
C LEU A 98 -20.42 -5.27 19.25
N ASN A 99 -20.98 -6.19 18.48
CA ASN A 99 -20.54 -7.59 18.38
C ASN A 99 -19.43 -7.76 17.33
N GLY A 100 -19.29 -6.80 16.42
CA GLY A 100 -18.30 -6.89 15.39
C GLY A 100 -17.90 -5.57 14.73
N VAL A 101 -16.71 -5.58 14.11
CA VAL A 101 -16.21 -4.45 13.35
C VAL A 101 -15.48 -4.94 12.10
N ILE A 102 -15.73 -4.26 10.97
CA ILE A 102 -14.99 -4.47 9.72
C ILE A 102 -14.07 -3.27 9.52
N SER A 103 -12.76 -3.50 9.50
CA SER A 103 -11.77 -2.43 9.55
C SER A 103 -10.70 -2.55 8.47
N THR A 104 -10.06 -1.42 8.15
CA THR A 104 -8.73 -1.40 7.54
C THR A 104 -7.65 -1.62 8.62
N SER A 105 -6.37 -1.42 8.29
CA SER A 105 -5.27 -1.39 9.29
C SER A 105 -5.46 -0.35 10.41
N ALA A 106 -6.50 0.47 10.36
CA ALA A 106 -6.75 1.53 11.35
C ALA A 106 -6.99 1.02 12.78
N LEU A 107 -7.42 -0.23 12.96
CA LEU A 107 -7.53 -0.91 14.27
C LEU A 107 -6.40 -1.92 14.54
N GLU A 108 -5.37 -1.93 13.71
CA GLU A 108 -4.21 -2.83 13.88
C GLU A 108 -3.38 -2.45 15.11
N LEU A 109 -3.19 -1.15 15.34
CA LEU A 109 -2.34 -0.59 16.40
C LEU A 109 -3.04 0.53 17.19
N GLY A 110 -2.61 0.72 18.43
CA GLY A 110 -2.86 1.94 19.21
C GLY A 110 -4.25 2.09 19.84
N VAL A 111 -5.15 1.12 19.69
CA VAL A 111 -6.49 1.18 20.29
C VAL A 111 -6.76 -0.07 21.12
N ASP A 112 -7.25 0.11 22.34
CA ASP A 112 -7.78 -1.00 23.13
C ASP A 112 -9.27 -1.17 22.78
N ILE A 113 -9.59 -2.26 22.11
CA ILE A 113 -10.93 -2.56 21.61
C ILE A 113 -11.63 -3.68 22.39
N GLY A 114 -11.08 -4.04 23.55
CA GLY A 114 -11.63 -5.11 24.38
C GLY A 114 -11.28 -6.51 23.88
N GLY A 115 -11.87 -7.52 24.53
CA GLY A 115 -11.69 -8.92 24.15
C GLY A 115 -12.49 -9.27 22.90
N LEU A 116 -11.79 -9.70 21.86
CA LEU A 116 -12.39 -10.25 20.65
C LEU A 116 -12.04 -11.74 20.55
N ASP A 117 -12.96 -12.53 20.00
CA ASP A 117 -12.86 -13.99 19.93
C ASP A 117 -12.38 -14.44 18.54
N ALA A 118 -12.77 -13.73 17.48
CA ALA A 118 -12.43 -14.08 16.11
C ALA A 118 -11.83 -12.91 15.32
N CYS A 119 -10.80 -13.21 14.51
CA CYS A 119 -10.16 -12.30 13.57
C CYS A 119 -10.23 -12.88 12.16
N ILE A 120 -10.87 -12.18 11.25
CA ILE A 120 -10.92 -12.53 9.84
C ILE A 120 -9.99 -11.60 9.07
N LEU A 121 -9.01 -12.15 8.38
CA LEU A 121 -8.10 -11.40 7.52
C LEU A 121 -8.54 -11.60 6.06
N ALA A 122 -9.15 -10.60 5.47
CA ALA A 122 -9.55 -10.61 4.06
C ALA A 122 -8.33 -10.27 3.18
N GLY A 123 -7.46 -11.24 3.04
CA GLY A 123 -6.15 -11.18 2.42
C GLY A 123 -4.99 -11.09 3.41
N TYR A 124 -3.83 -11.57 2.97
CA TYR A 124 -2.57 -11.40 3.68
C TYR A 124 -2.23 -9.91 3.84
N PRO A 125 -1.96 -9.41 5.05
CA PRO A 125 -1.76 -7.98 5.29
C PRO A 125 -0.55 -7.33 4.63
N GLY A 126 0.32 -8.10 3.99
CA GLY A 126 1.57 -7.63 3.39
C GLY A 126 2.81 -7.96 4.22
N SER A 127 2.66 -8.21 5.53
CA SER A 127 3.74 -8.65 6.39
C SER A 127 3.27 -9.64 7.46
N ILE A 128 4.20 -10.48 7.93
CA ILE A 128 3.99 -11.39 9.08
C ILE A 128 3.71 -10.56 10.33
N ALA A 129 4.47 -9.48 10.53
CA ALA A 129 4.28 -8.56 11.66
C ALA A 129 2.85 -8.01 11.71
N SER A 130 2.34 -7.46 10.60
CA SER A 130 0.95 -6.97 10.52
C SER A 130 -0.08 -8.08 10.73
N THR A 131 0.21 -9.29 10.23
CA THR A 131 -0.69 -10.44 10.46
C THR A 131 -0.83 -10.74 11.94
N TRP A 132 0.28 -10.82 12.66
CA TRP A 132 0.26 -11.08 14.10
C TRP A 132 -0.27 -9.91 14.92
N GLN A 133 -0.06 -8.66 14.51
CA GLN A 133 -0.63 -7.47 15.15
C GLN A 133 -2.16 -7.46 15.04
N ARG A 134 -2.71 -7.79 13.88
CA ARG A 134 -4.17 -7.94 13.66
C ARG A 134 -4.73 -9.13 14.41
N ALA A 135 -4.09 -10.29 14.31
CA ALA A 135 -4.46 -11.48 15.06
C ALA A 135 -4.37 -11.26 16.58
N GLY A 136 -3.42 -10.45 17.04
CA GLY A 136 -3.26 -10.07 18.46
C GLY A 136 -4.37 -9.20 19.03
N ARG A 137 -5.35 -8.78 18.21
CA ARG A 137 -6.59 -8.15 18.68
C ARG A 137 -7.55 -9.14 19.33
N THR A 138 -7.31 -10.45 19.14
CA THR A 138 -8.11 -11.55 19.67
C THR A 138 -7.33 -12.37 20.70
N GLY A 139 -8.01 -13.16 21.49
CA GLY A 139 -7.41 -14.12 22.43
C GLY A 139 -6.74 -13.47 23.64
N ARG A 140 -7.24 -12.34 24.12
CA ARG A 140 -6.79 -11.71 25.37
C ARG A 140 -7.36 -12.46 26.59
N GLN A 141 -6.67 -12.36 27.74
CA GLN A 141 -7.14 -12.88 29.02
C GLN A 141 -7.33 -14.42 29.07
N ARG A 142 -6.47 -15.20 28.41
CA ARG A 142 -6.50 -16.68 28.34
C ARG A 142 -7.70 -17.26 27.59
N GLN A 143 -8.42 -16.49 26.79
CA GLN A 143 -9.47 -17.01 25.93
C GLN A 143 -8.85 -17.53 24.61
N ASP A 144 -9.37 -18.64 24.12
CA ASP A 144 -8.99 -19.15 22.80
C ASP A 144 -9.52 -18.22 21.72
N ALA A 145 -8.79 -18.11 20.61
CA ALA A 145 -9.12 -17.24 19.49
C ALA A 145 -9.06 -17.98 18.16
N VAL A 146 -9.98 -17.62 17.27
CA VAL A 146 -10.00 -18.09 15.89
C VAL A 146 -9.47 -17.00 14.97
N ILE A 147 -8.49 -17.34 14.14
CA ILE A 147 -7.91 -16.45 13.15
C ILE A 147 -8.11 -17.09 11.77
N ILE A 148 -8.85 -16.43 10.89
CA ILE A 148 -9.16 -16.94 9.55
C ILE A 148 -8.48 -16.04 8.52
N LEU A 149 -7.40 -16.52 7.89
CA LEU A 149 -6.77 -15.86 6.76
C LEU A 149 -7.42 -16.35 5.46
N VAL A 150 -8.16 -15.47 4.81
CA VAL A 150 -8.84 -15.76 3.54
C VAL A 150 -7.96 -15.27 2.39
N GLY A 151 -7.40 -16.18 1.61
CA GLY A 151 -6.49 -15.86 0.51
C GLY A 151 -7.21 -15.11 -0.62
N LEU A 152 -6.70 -13.95 -0.97
CA LEU A 152 -7.12 -13.24 -2.17
C LEU A 152 -6.52 -13.93 -3.42
N LYS A 153 -7.08 -13.63 -4.57
CA LYS A 153 -6.45 -13.94 -5.87
C LYS A 153 -5.38 -12.89 -6.14
N ASP A 154 -4.26 -13.04 -5.46
CA ASP A 154 -3.11 -12.14 -5.42
C ASP A 154 -1.87 -13.02 -5.29
N ALA A 155 -0.76 -12.63 -5.91
CA ALA A 155 0.43 -13.47 -5.99
C ALA A 155 0.98 -13.86 -4.61
N LEU A 156 1.08 -12.91 -3.69
CA LEU A 156 1.64 -13.11 -2.36
C LEU A 156 0.69 -13.92 -1.45
N ASP A 157 -0.62 -13.61 -1.49
CA ASP A 157 -1.66 -14.38 -0.80
C ASP A 157 -1.61 -15.85 -1.23
N GLN A 158 -1.60 -16.10 -2.56
CA GLN A 158 -1.58 -17.45 -3.09
C GLN A 158 -0.25 -18.19 -2.85
N TYR A 159 0.85 -17.46 -2.70
CA TYR A 159 2.10 -18.05 -2.25
C TYR A 159 1.95 -18.67 -0.86
N PHE A 160 1.46 -17.92 0.13
CA PHE A 160 1.27 -18.44 1.49
C PHE A 160 0.14 -19.47 1.61
N MET A 161 -0.89 -19.41 0.75
CA MET A 161 -1.91 -20.49 0.69
C MET A 161 -1.33 -21.83 0.22
N ARG A 162 -0.29 -21.81 -0.62
CA ARG A 162 0.41 -23.02 -1.08
C ARG A 162 1.56 -23.42 -0.17
N HIS A 163 2.14 -22.47 0.56
CA HIS A 163 3.31 -22.63 1.41
C HIS A 163 3.04 -22.13 2.85
N PRO A 164 2.04 -22.70 3.57
CA PRO A 164 1.70 -22.23 4.92
C PRO A 164 2.84 -22.42 5.92
N ASP A 165 3.66 -23.47 5.75
CA ASP A 165 4.82 -23.70 6.61
C ASP A 165 5.85 -22.57 6.51
N ASP A 166 6.03 -21.98 5.33
CA ASP A 166 6.93 -20.84 5.14
C ASP A 166 6.42 -19.59 5.90
N PHE A 167 5.10 -19.42 5.98
CA PHE A 167 4.51 -18.35 6.80
C PHE A 167 4.90 -18.48 8.27
N PHE A 168 4.85 -19.68 8.84
CA PHE A 168 5.16 -19.91 10.25
C PHE A 168 6.66 -19.97 10.53
N ALA A 169 7.47 -20.35 9.54
CA ALA A 169 8.93 -20.42 9.68
C ALA A 169 9.61 -19.04 9.65
N ARG A 170 8.93 -18.01 9.10
CA ARG A 170 9.48 -16.66 9.00
C ARG A 170 9.37 -15.89 10.29
N ASN A 171 10.43 -15.15 10.62
CA ASN A 171 10.40 -14.15 11.67
C ASN A 171 9.63 -12.91 11.24
N HIS A 172 9.54 -11.89 12.11
CA HIS A 172 8.98 -10.59 11.76
C HIS A 172 9.93 -9.88 10.79
N GLU A 173 9.33 -9.16 9.85
CA GLU A 173 10.06 -8.40 8.85
C GLU A 173 10.83 -7.26 9.50
N ALA A 174 12.01 -6.94 8.93
CA ALA A 174 12.76 -5.75 9.28
C ALA A 174 12.06 -4.48 8.74
N VAL A 175 12.28 -3.37 9.42
CA VAL A 175 11.87 -2.05 8.91
C VAL A 175 12.98 -1.51 8.04
N VAL A 176 12.68 -1.23 6.77
CA VAL A 176 13.59 -0.50 5.88
C VAL A 176 13.30 0.99 6.01
N ILE A 177 14.31 1.77 6.34
CA ILE A 177 14.21 3.22 6.54
C ILE A 177 15.34 3.90 5.77
N ASP A 178 14.99 4.92 4.99
CA ASP A 178 15.98 5.90 4.50
C ASP A 178 15.93 7.17 5.37
N ALA A 179 16.83 7.25 6.35
CA ALA A 179 16.94 8.39 7.23
C ALA A 179 17.44 9.66 6.50
N SER A 180 17.94 9.54 5.28
CA SER A 180 18.42 10.66 4.45
C SER A 180 17.35 11.23 3.50
N ASN A 181 16.13 10.69 3.52
CA ASN A 181 15.04 11.17 2.65
C ASN A 181 14.77 12.66 2.88
N ALA A 182 15.14 13.48 1.90
CA ALA A 182 15.03 14.95 2.00
C ALA A 182 13.58 15.44 2.12
N ALA A 183 12.60 14.75 1.48
CA ALA A 183 11.20 15.13 1.54
C ALA A 183 10.62 14.96 2.95
N ILE A 184 11.02 13.91 3.65
CA ILE A 184 10.64 13.66 5.05
C ILE A 184 11.39 14.62 5.97
N LEU A 185 12.69 14.78 5.78
CA LEU A 185 13.53 15.66 6.60
C LEU A 185 13.07 17.12 6.56
N LYS A 186 12.65 17.63 5.41
CA LYS A 186 12.06 18.98 5.27
C LYS A 186 10.84 19.21 6.16
N GLN A 187 10.10 18.18 6.45
CA GLN A 187 8.93 18.25 7.33
C GLN A 187 9.33 18.05 8.81
N HIS A 188 10.26 17.16 9.09
CA HIS A 188 10.62 16.77 10.46
C HIS A 188 11.60 17.75 11.12
N ILE A 189 12.56 18.31 10.38
CA ILE A 189 13.56 19.24 10.93
C ILE A 189 12.91 20.50 11.53
N PRO A 190 11.91 21.17 10.91
CA PRO A 190 11.19 22.26 11.57
C PRO A 190 10.51 21.84 12.88
N CYS A 191 9.97 20.61 12.95
CA CYS A 191 9.36 20.09 14.17
C CYS A 191 10.41 19.90 15.27
N ALA A 192 11.51 19.22 14.95
CA ALA A 192 12.61 19.01 15.90
C ALA A 192 13.18 20.33 16.41
N SER A 193 13.42 21.28 15.51
CA SER A 193 13.97 22.61 15.86
C SER A 193 12.99 23.52 16.59
N ALA A 194 11.69 23.23 16.58
CA ALA A 194 10.70 23.91 17.41
C ALA A 194 10.67 23.37 18.86
N GLU A 195 11.04 22.11 19.06
CA GLU A 195 11.16 21.51 20.40
C GLU A 195 12.51 21.87 21.04
N ILE A 196 13.61 21.64 20.31
CA ILE A 196 14.97 21.94 20.72
C ILE A 196 15.73 22.46 19.51
N TYR A 197 16.38 23.60 19.58
CA TYR A 197 17.19 24.12 18.48
C TYR A 197 18.22 23.10 17.98
N LEU A 198 18.37 22.98 16.66
CA LEU A 198 19.43 22.16 16.06
C LEU A 198 20.79 22.80 16.32
N ARG A 199 21.79 22.00 16.60
CA ARG A 199 23.17 22.43 16.80
C ARG A 199 24.08 21.76 15.78
N ALA A 200 25.04 22.54 15.24
CA ALA A 200 26.11 21.99 14.44
C ALA A 200 26.91 20.94 15.21
N GLY A 201 27.11 19.77 14.62
CA GLY A 201 27.78 18.64 15.26
C GLY A 201 26.94 17.85 16.27
N ASP A 202 25.61 18.03 16.28
CA ASP A 202 24.70 17.19 17.06
C ASP A 202 24.86 15.72 16.62
N PHE A 203 24.96 14.81 17.62
CA PHE A 203 25.16 13.39 17.32
C PHE A 203 23.89 12.69 16.72
N VAL A 204 22.72 13.27 16.95
CA VAL A 204 21.44 12.76 16.42
C VAL A 204 21.24 13.21 14.97
N TYR A 205 21.65 14.44 14.67
CA TYR A 205 21.52 15.02 13.34
C TYR A 205 22.90 15.38 12.80
N ASP A 206 23.37 14.62 11.81
CA ASP A 206 24.55 15.02 11.05
C ASP A 206 24.24 16.26 10.21
N THR A 207 24.48 17.43 10.81
CA THR A 207 24.19 18.72 10.17
C THR A 207 25.00 18.96 8.91
N GLN A 208 26.13 18.27 8.71
CA GLN A 208 26.89 18.35 7.45
C GLN A 208 26.19 17.59 6.33
N ALA A 209 25.71 16.37 6.60
CA ALA A 209 24.91 15.60 5.65
C ALA A 209 23.57 16.28 5.34
N LEU A 210 22.98 16.98 6.31
CA LEU A 210 21.73 17.70 6.19
C LEU A 210 21.86 19.12 5.62
N ALA A 211 23.07 19.62 5.35
CA ALA A 211 23.30 21.00 4.91
C ALA A 211 22.43 21.43 3.70
N PRO A 212 22.22 20.61 2.66
CA PRO A 212 21.33 20.98 1.56
C PRO A 212 19.89 21.23 2.00
N VAL A 213 19.37 20.36 2.88
CA VAL A 213 17.99 20.47 3.40
C VAL A 213 17.86 21.69 4.32
N ILE A 214 18.84 21.93 5.19
CA ILE A 214 18.87 23.09 6.09
C ILE A 214 18.89 24.39 5.27
N THR A 215 19.72 24.48 4.23
CA THR A 215 19.80 25.66 3.35
C THR A 215 18.46 25.94 2.64
N GLU A 216 17.80 24.91 2.17
CA GLU A 216 16.48 25.04 1.55
C GLU A 216 15.42 25.50 2.55
N LEU A 217 15.44 24.97 3.78
CA LEU A 217 14.54 25.38 4.85
C LEU A 217 14.80 26.82 5.33
N GLU A 218 16.05 27.29 5.34
CA GLU A 218 16.39 28.68 5.59
C GLU A 218 15.87 29.59 4.47
N THR A 219 16.09 29.19 3.21
CA THR A 219 15.65 29.98 2.05
C THR A 219 14.13 30.09 2.00
N SER A 220 13.41 29.04 2.37
CA SER A 220 11.93 29.03 2.47
C SER A 220 11.39 29.71 3.73
N GLY A 221 12.24 30.17 4.63
CA GLY A 221 11.86 30.86 5.87
C GLY A 221 11.27 29.95 6.95
N LEU A 222 11.45 28.64 6.83
CA LEU A 222 10.99 27.67 7.84
C LEU A 222 11.99 27.51 8.98
N LEU A 223 13.28 27.70 8.70
CA LEU A 223 14.36 27.75 9.69
C LEU A 223 15.02 29.12 9.70
N LYS A 224 15.62 29.47 10.83
CA LYS A 224 16.46 30.65 11.00
C LYS A 224 17.72 30.27 11.76
N GLN A 225 18.87 30.64 11.21
CA GLN A 225 20.16 30.48 11.86
C GLN A 225 20.32 31.49 13.01
N GLY A 226 20.86 31.04 14.12
CA GLY A 226 21.21 31.89 15.26
C GLY A 226 22.41 32.78 14.99
N LYS A 227 22.63 33.80 15.85
CA LYS A 227 23.71 34.77 15.69
C LYS A 227 25.11 34.15 15.75
N THR A 228 25.27 33.02 16.41
CA THR A 228 26.52 32.26 16.50
C THR A 228 26.85 31.44 15.28
N GLY A 229 25.87 31.22 14.41
CA GLY A 229 26.05 30.45 13.18
C GLY A 229 26.05 28.93 13.34
N ASP A 230 25.95 28.42 14.56
CA ASP A 230 26.05 27.00 14.90
C ASP A 230 24.73 26.39 15.38
N ILE A 231 23.65 27.18 15.42
CA ILE A 231 22.32 26.72 15.84
C ILE A 231 21.23 27.20 14.88
N TRP A 232 20.14 26.41 14.75
CA TRP A 232 18.96 26.75 13.94
C TRP A 232 17.68 26.58 14.74
N PHE A 233 16.70 27.45 14.50
CA PHE A 233 15.39 27.49 15.13
C PHE A 233 14.29 27.40 14.09
N SER A 234 13.19 26.73 14.41
CA SER A 234 11.96 26.83 13.63
C SER A 234 11.38 28.23 13.67
N GLN A 235 10.93 28.73 12.53
CA GLN A 235 10.16 29.96 12.44
C GLN A 235 8.65 29.74 12.71
N GLN A 236 8.21 28.48 12.71
CA GLN A 236 6.84 28.09 13.03
C GLN A 236 6.74 27.68 14.51
N ARG A 237 5.69 28.15 15.18
CA ARG A 237 5.46 27.83 16.60
C ARG A 237 5.00 26.39 16.81
N TYR A 238 4.22 25.83 15.85
CA TYR A 238 3.61 24.51 15.93
C TYR A 238 3.68 23.78 14.59
N PRO A 239 4.87 23.52 14.03
CA PRO A 239 5.04 22.93 12.71
C PRO A 239 4.44 21.52 12.63
N GLN A 240 4.41 20.78 13.74
CA GLN A 240 3.84 19.44 13.81
C GLN A 240 2.33 19.37 13.48
N ARG A 241 1.61 20.49 13.47
CA ARG A 241 0.20 20.55 13.08
C ARG A 241 0.00 20.41 11.57
N GLU A 242 1.03 20.69 10.80
CA GLU A 242 1.03 20.62 9.34
C GLU A 242 1.66 19.32 8.81
N VAL A 243 2.26 18.51 9.69
CA VAL A 243 2.95 17.28 9.33
C VAL A 243 2.08 16.07 9.62
N SER A 244 1.91 15.21 8.62
CA SER A 244 1.28 13.91 8.77
C SER A 244 2.30 12.79 8.75
N ILE A 245 2.39 12.01 9.82
CA ILE A 245 3.22 10.80 9.86
C ILE A 245 2.61 9.62 9.08
N ARG A 246 1.41 9.78 8.51
CA ARG A 246 0.68 8.74 7.77
C ARG A 246 0.70 8.92 6.26
N GLY A 247 1.36 9.94 5.75
CA GLY A 247 1.43 10.20 4.32
C GLY A 247 1.84 11.63 4.00
N ILE A 248 2.37 11.81 2.81
CA ILE A 248 2.80 13.10 2.27
C ILE A 248 1.64 13.73 1.49
N GLY A 249 1.39 15.01 1.70
CA GLY A 249 0.42 15.80 0.95
C GLY A 249 -0.69 16.42 1.81
N LYS A 250 -1.44 17.33 1.18
CA LYS A 250 -2.49 18.10 1.85
C LYS A 250 -3.73 17.25 2.13
N ILE A 251 -4.44 17.62 3.21
CA ILE A 251 -5.69 16.98 3.61
C ILE A 251 -6.86 17.71 2.96
N PHE A 252 -7.73 16.99 2.29
CA PHE A 252 -8.97 17.47 1.70
C PHE A 252 -10.16 17.04 2.55
N ASN A 253 -11.05 17.97 2.84
CA ASN A 253 -12.27 17.71 3.60
C ASN A 253 -13.41 17.35 2.65
N ILE A 254 -14.16 16.31 2.98
CA ILE A 254 -15.30 15.83 2.19
C ILE A 254 -16.59 16.30 2.82
N PHE A 255 -17.43 16.99 2.01
CA PHE A 255 -18.71 17.55 2.43
C PHE A 255 -19.88 16.96 1.66
N SER A 256 -21.00 16.76 2.35
CA SER A 256 -22.31 16.46 1.74
C SER A 256 -23.40 17.23 2.47
N GLY A 257 -24.23 17.96 1.74
CA GLY A 257 -25.29 18.80 2.33
C GLY A 257 -24.76 19.83 3.33
N GLY A 258 -23.59 20.42 3.09
CA GLY A 258 -22.92 21.35 4.01
C GLY A 258 -22.28 20.71 5.26
N ARG A 259 -22.37 19.40 5.40
CA ARG A 259 -21.84 18.62 6.54
C ARG A 259 -20.54 17.96 6.16
N ARG A 260 -19.50 18.08 6.98
CA ARG A 260 -18.26 17.31 6.79
C ARG A 260 -18.51 15.85 7.13
N ILE A 261 -18.23 14.95 6.18
CA ILE A 261 -18.44 13.51 6.31
C ILE A 261 -17.14 12.69 6.31
N GLY A 262 -16.00 13.31 5.99
CA GLY A 262 -14.74 12.60 5.99
C GLY A 262 -13.56 13.44 5.54
N GLU A 263 -12.42 12.76 5.35
CA GLU A 263 -11.18 13.35 4.86
C GLU A 263 -10.39 12.38 3.99
N ILE A 264 -9.60 12.91 3.07
CA ILE A 264 -8.68 12.18 2.21
C ILE A 264 -7.42 13.01 2.00
N SER A 265 -6.25 12.40 1.87
CA SER A 265 -4.97 13.10 1.74
C SER A 265 -4.12 12.58 0.58
N GLY A 266 -3.20 13.43 0.12
CA GLY A 266 -2.22 13.12 -0.89
C GLY A 266 -2.79 12.77 -2.26
N ALA A 267 -2.02 12.07 -3.10
CA ALA A 267 -2.38 11.71 -4.46
C ALA A 267 -3.65 10.82 -4.58
N ARG A 268 -4.11 10.24 -3.46
CA ARG A 268 -5.34 9.46 -3.40
C ARG A 268 -6.58 10.27 -3.78
N ILE A 269 -6.57 11.59 -3.62
CA ILE A 269 -7.68 12.47 -4.01
C ILE A 269 -8.05 12.29 -5.48
N PHE A 270 -7.04 12.17 -6.36
CA PHE A 270 -7.25 12.00 -7.80
C PHE A 270 -7.84 10.62 -8.14
N LYS A 271 -7.48 9.58 -7.38
CA LYS A 271 -7.96 8.19 -7.60
C LYS A 271 -9.33 7.93 -6.96
N GLU A 272 -9.64 8.56 -5.81
CA GLU A 272 -10.81 8.22 -5.00
C GLU A 272 -11.88 9.33 -4.95
N ALA A 273 -11.53 10.58 -5.31
CA ALA A 273 -12.42 11.73 -5.15
C ALA A 273 -12.48 12.64 -6.38
N HIS A 274 -12.20 12.12 -7.57
CA HIS A 274 -12.43 12.85 -8.82
C HIS A 274 -13.93 13.07 -9.07
N PRO A 275 -14.34 14.07 -9.87
CA PRO A 275 -15.74 14.26 -10.26
C PRO A 275 -16.32 12.97 -10.86
N GLY A 276 -17.49 12.56 -10.41
CA GLY A 276 -18.13 11.29 -10.76
C GLY A 276 -17.67 10.08 -9.98
N ALA A 277 -16.63 10.19 -9.11
CA ALA A 277 -16.24 9.11 -8.21
C ALA A 277 -17.35 8.80 -7.20
N VAL A 278 -17.44 7.53 -6.82
CA VAL A 278 -18.34 7.08 -5.74
C VAL A 278 -17.54 6.95 -4.46
N TYR A 279 -17.83 7.84 -3.51
CA TYR A 279 -17.28 7.79 -2.16
C TYR A 279 -18.22 6.99 -1.26
N LEU A 280 -17.71 5.96 -0.60
CA LEU A 280 -18.46 5.13 0.32
C LEU A 280 -18.19 5.57 1.77
N HIS A 281 -19.23 5.71 2.59
CA HIS A 281 -19.11 6.12 3.98
C HIS A 281 -20.23 5.53 4.84
N LYS A 282 -19.90 4.69 5.80
CA LYS A 282 -20.84 4.01 6.70
C LYS A 282 -21.99 3.31 5.95
N GLY A 283 -21.66 2.54 4.91
CA GLY A 283 -22.63 1.84 4.08
C GLY A 283 -23.43 2.72 3.12
N ARG A 284 -23.29 4.06 3.18
CA ARG A 284 -23.93 5.00 2.25
C ARG A 284 -23.04 5.38 1.10
N GLN A 285 -23.65 5.74 -0.01
CA GLN A 285 -22.96 6.10 -1.24
C GLN A 285 -23.10 7.57 -1.53
N TYR A 286 -22.03 8.18 -1.98
CA TYR A 286 -21.95 9.59 -2.33
C TYR A 286 -21.26 9.75 -3.67
N ILE A 287 -21.86 10.48 -4.61
CA ILE A 287 -21.21 10.85 -5.87
C ILE A 287 -20.47 12.16 -5.67
N VAL A 288 -19.20 12.18 -5.99
CA VAL A 288 -18.37 13.40 -6.00
C VAL A 288 -18.86 14.29 -7.14
N GLN A 289 -19.27 15.50 -6.81
CA GLN A 289 -19.71 16.51 -7.76
C GLN A 289 -18.57 17.44 -8.14
N GLU A 290 -17.74 17.83 -7.15
CA GLU A 290 -16.67 18.80 -7.31
C GLU A 290 -15.44 18.41 -6.47
N LEU A 291 -14.26 18.61 -7.03
CA LEU A 291 -12.96 18.55 -6.38
C LEU A 291 -12.32 19.92 -6.47
N ASP A 292 -12.32 20.68 -5.38
CA ASP A 292 -11.68 21.98 -5.27
C ASP A 292 -10.27 21.85 -4.73
N LEU A 293 -9.29 21.98 -5.62
CA LEU A 293 -7.87 21.86 -5.30
C LEU A 293 -7.30 23.09 -4.58
N GLU A 294 -7.94 24.26 -4.72
CA GLU A 294 -7.49 25.53 -4.11
C GLU A 294 -7.89 25.58 -2.64
N ASN A 295 -9.15 25.23 -2.33
CA ASN A 295 -9.70 25.25 -0.99
C ASN A 295 -9.58 23.93 -0.22
N PHE A 296 -8.98 22.90 -0.85
CA PHE A 296 -8.83 21.54 -0.28
C PHE A 296 -10.16 20.94 0.17
N THR A 297 -11.20 21.08 -0.66
CA THR A 297 -12.55 20.58 -0.38
C THR A 297 -13.07 19.67 -1.49
N ILE A 298 -13.90 18.72 -1.11
CA ILE A 298 -14.59 17.79 -1.99
C ILE A 298 -16.07 17.86 -1.67
N HIS A 299 -16.89 18.14 -2.66
CA HIS A 299 -18.34 18.23 -2.51
C HIS A 299 -19.01 17.01 -3.12
N CYS A 300 -19.81 16.30 -2.29
CA CYS A 300 -20.48 15.07 -2.65
C CYS A 300 -21.99 15.20 -2.45
N LYS A 301 -22.75 14.42 -3.21
CA LYS A 301 -24.19 14.23 -3.03
C LYS A 301 -24.49 12.79 -2.70
N GLU A 302 -25.30 12.54 -1.66
CA GLU A 302 -25.78 11.21 -1.34
C GLU A 302 -26.61 10.65 -2.51
N ALA A 303 -26.40 9.38 -2.83
CA ALA A 303 -27.04 8.69 -3.94
C ALA A 303 -27.24 7.21 -3.59
N ASP A 304 -28.35 6.67 -4.07
CA ASP A 304 -28.60 5.22 -4.02
C ASP A 304 -28.30 4.66 -5.42
N ILE A 305 -27.17 3.96 -5.55
CA ILE A 305 -26.64 3.47 -6.82
C ILE A 305 -26.13 2.04 -6.68
N SER A 306 -26.19 1.26 -7.77
CA SER A 306 -25.80 -0.15 -7.79
C SER A 306 -24.36 -0.40 -8.24
N TYR A 307 -23.52 0.65 -8.26
CA TYR A 307 -22.14 0.56 -8.72
C TYR A 307 -21.17 1.34 -7.80
N TYR A 308 -19.90 1.08 -7.96
CA TYR A 308 -18.79 1.87 -7.44
C TYR A 308 -17.83 2.24 -8.59
N THR A 309 -16.87 3.14 -8.32
CA THR A 309 -15.90 3.59 -9.31
C THR A 309 -14.49 3.11 -9.01
N GLN A 310 -13.70 2.88 -10.07
CA GLN A 310 -12.28 2.60 -10.01
C GLN A 310 -11.54 3.46 -11.04
N ALA A 311 -10.59 4.28 -10.59
CA ALA A 311 -9.79 5.13 -11.46
C ALA A 311 -8.93 4.32 -12.43
N ILE A 312 -8.70 4.90 -13.61
CA ILE A 312 -7.76 4.44 -14.63
C ILE A 312 -6.60 5.42 -14.60
N THR A 313 -5.39 4.91 -14.42
CA THR A 313 -4.17 5.72 -14.33
C THR A 313 -3.24 5.47 -15.48
N SER A 314 -2.44 6.48 -15.84
CA SER A 314 -1.25 6.35 -16.67
C SER A 314 -0.05 6.86 -15.89
N GLU A 315 1.10 6.28 -16.17
CA GLU A 315 2.36 6.57 -15.49
C GLU A 315 3.47 6.78 -16.51
N GLU A 316 4.40 7.68 -16.18
CA GLU A 316 5.61 7.93 -16.95
C GLU A 316 6.78 8.07 -15.97
N THR A 317 7.95 7.53 -16.34
CA THR A 317 9.14 7.57 -15.49
C THR A 317 10.33 8.07 -16.30
N GLU A 318 11.09 9.00 -15.71
CA GLU A 318 12.30 9.58 -16.28
C GLU A 318 13.50 9.31 -15.34
N ILE A 319 14.65 8.99 -15.91
CA ILE A 319 15.91 8.90 -15.16
C ILE A 319 16.44 10.31 -14.94
N ILE A 320 16.59 10.70 -13.67
CA ILE A 320 17.24 11.99 -13.29
C ILE A 320 18.74 11.77 -13.11
N LYS A 321 19.12 10.72 -12.37
CA LYS A 321 20.50 10.45 -12.03
C LYS A 321 20.76 8.96 -11.85
N GLU A 322 21.71 8.42 -12.60
CA GLU A 322 22.25 7.08 -12.37
C GLU A 322 23.29 7.18 -11.24
N VAL A 323 23.08 6.42 -10.16
CA VAL A 323 23.96 6.39 -8.99
C VAL A 323 24.81 5.11 -8.99
N LEU A 324 24.20 3.99 -9.38
CA LEU A 324 24.86 2.70 -9.48
C LEU A 324 24.52 2.08 -10.84
N LYS A 325 25.55 1.56 -11.48
CA LYS A 325 25.45 0.79 -12.73
C LYS A 325 26.26 -0.48 -12.61
N LYS A 326 25.61 -1.62 -12.85
CA LYS A 326 26.28 -2.91 -12.94
C LYS A 326 25.62 -3.72 -14.04
N ASP A 327 26.37 -3.94 -15.12
CA ASP A 327 25.86 -4.56 -16.33
C ASP A 327 24.58 -3.87 -16.85
N ASN A 328 23.48 -4.59 -16.89
CA ASN A 328 22.18 -4.08 -17.35
C ASN A 328 21.28 -3.60 -16.20
N ILE A 329 21.74 -3.69 -14.96
CA ILE A 329 20.99 -3.30 -13.76
C ILE A 329 21.53 -1.96 -13.27
N ASN A 330 20.62 -1.03 -13.09
CA ASN A 330 20.94 0.33 -12.66
C ASN A 330 20.07 0.71 -11.46
N TRP A 331 20.57 1.61 -10.64
CA TRP A 331 19.80 2.18 -9.53
C TRP A 331 20.13 3.66 -9.40
N GLY A 332 19.14 4.48 -9.02
CA GLY A 332 19.35 5.90 -8.86
C GLY A 332 18.07 6.70 -8.65
N GLU A 333 18.13 7.99 -9.00
CA GLU A 333 17.03 8.91 -8.84
C GLU A 333 16.15 8.93 -10.09
N LEU A 334 14.86 8.80 -9.88
CA LEU A 334 13.81 8.79 -10.91
C LEU A 334 12.81 9.93 -10.64
N ARG A 335 12.18 10.38 -11.71
CA ARG A 335 10.98 11.22 -11.65
C ARG A 335 9.81 10.45 -12.21
N THR A 336 8.77 10.27 -11.41
CA THR A 336 7.54 9.61 -11.84
C THR A 336 6.41 10.61 -11.95
N THR A 337 5.64 10.52 -13.02
CA THR A 337 4.46 11.34 -13.28
C THR A 337 3.25 10.44 -13.43
N HIS A 338 2.24 10.68 -12.62
CA HIS A 338 0.99 9.93 -12.65
C HIS A 338 -0.16 10.82 -13.09
N ARG A 339 -1.10 10.25 -13.82
CA ARG A 339 -2.33 10.92 -14.26
C ARG A 339 -3.51 9.97 -14.18
N VAL A 340 -4.64 10.47 -13.70
CA VAL A 340 -5.92 9.77 -13.84
C VAL A 340 -6.56 10.19 -15.15
N THR A 341 -6.78 9.22 -16.04
CA THR A 341 -7.30 9.45 -17.41
C THR A 341 -8.78 9.12 -17.54
N GLY A 342 -9.36 8.49 -16.53
CA GLY A 342 -10.74 8.10 -16.51
C GLY A 342 -11.06 7.17 -15.34
N TYR A 343 -12.25 6.58 -15.38
CA TYR A 343 -12.65 5.60 -14.39
C TYR A 343 -13.63 4.58 -14.98
N TRP A 344 -13.61 3.39 -14.41
CA TRP A 344 -14.63 2.35 -14.61
C TRP A 344 -15.73 2.48 -13.58
N ARG A 345 -16.99 2.32 -13.99
CA ARG A 345 -18.07 1.90 -13.11
C ARG A 345 -18.08 0.38 -13.01
N LYS A 346 -18.23 -0.14 -11.81
CA LYS A 346 -18.24 -1.56 -11.53
C LYS A 346 -19.44 -1.91 -10.64
N LYS A 347 -20.08 -3.06 -10.90
CA LYS A 347 -21.17 -3.57 -10.08
C LYS A 347 -20.72 -3.79 -8.65
N LEU A 348 -21.54 -3.45 -7.67
CA LEU A 348 -21.22 -3.58 -6.24
C LEU A 348 -20.92 -5.02 -5.82
N LEU A 349 -21.70 -5.98 -6.27
CA LEU A 349 -21.60 -7.38 -5.83
C LEU A 349 -20.59 -8.18 -6.65
N THR A 350 -20.67 -8.13 -7.98
CA THR A 350 -19.86 -8.95 -8.88
C THR A 350 -18.53 -8.33 -9.26
N GLN A 351 -18.37 -7.01 -9.03
CA GLN A 351 -17.19 -6.20 -9.42
C GLN A 351 -16.94 -6.18 -10.94
N GLU A 352 -17.91 -6.62 -11.75
CA GLU A 352 -17.86 -6.56 -13.21
C GLU A 352 -17.83 -5.10 -13.69
N LYS A 353 -17.04 -4.83 -14.74
CA LYS A 353 -17.00 -3.55 -15.43
C LYS A 353 -18.33 -3.30 -16.15
N ILE A 354 -18.94 -2.14 -15.93
CA ILE A 354 -20.18 -1.71 -16.59
C ILE A 354 -19.81 -0.83 -17.78
N ASP A 355 -19.21 0.33 -17.51
CA ASP A 355 -18.85 1.34 -18.49
C ASP A 355 -17.61 2.13 -18.06
N ARG A 356 -17.06 2.92 -18.98
CA ARG A 356 -15.86 3.73 -18.77
C ARG A 356 -16.16 5.19 -19.09
N TYR A 357 -15.66 6.09 -18.24
CA TYR A 357 -15.76 7.53 -18.42
C TYR A 357 -14.37 8.16 -18.42
N PRO A 358 -14.10 9.11 -19.32
CA PRO A 358 -12.89 9.93 -19.25
C PRO A 358 -13.00 10.92 -18.11
N VAL A 359 -11.86 11.35 -17.58
CA VAL A 359 -11.75 12.47 -16.65
C VAL A 359 -10.48 13.23 -16.94
N GLU A 360 -10.54 14.55 -16.83
CA GLU A 360 -9.39 15.44 -16.96
C GLU A 360 -9.02 15.97 -15.58
N LEU A 361 -7.86 15.56 -15.10
CA LEU A 361 -7.29 15.98 -13.83
C LEU A 361 -5.82 16.37 -14.01
N PRO A 362 -5.30 17.26 -13.15
CA PRO A 362 -3.87 17.51 -13.10
C PRO A 362 -3.08 16.23 -12.88
N SER A 363 -1.93 16.11 -13.51
CA SER A 363 -0.93 15.09 -13.17
C SER A 363 -0.25 15.47 -11.85
N TRP A 364 0.24 14.46 -11.13
CA TRP A 364 1.14 14.69 -10.00
C TRP A 364 2.47 14.01 -10.29
N THR A 365 3.52 14.72 -9.96
CA THR A 365 4.90 14.30 -10.21
C THR A 365 5.68 14.34 -8.91
N PHE A 366 6.53 13.35 -8.68
CA PHE A 366 7.45 13.33 -7.56
C PHE A 366 8.77 12.67 -7.97
N ASN A 367 9.85 13.07 -7.30
CA ASN A 367 11.13 12.42 -7.43
C ASN A 367 11.22 11.26 -6.43
N THR A 368 11.80 10.13 -6.86
CA THR A 368 11.94 8.94 -6.02
C THR A 368 13.23 8.21 -6.34
N GLN A 369 13.47 7.11 -5.67
CA GLN A 369 14.57 6.18 -5.94
C GLN A 369 14.00 4.93 -6.61
N GLY A 370 14.78 4.34 -7.51
CA GLY A 370 14.35 3.13 -8.19
C GLY A 370 15.48 2.36 -8.85
N LEU A 371 15.16 1.14 -9.17
CA LEU A 371 15.97 0.21 -9.93
C LEU A 371 15.39 0.12 -11.34
N TRP A 372 16.26 0.05 -12.35
CA TRP A 372 15.81 -0.28 -13.70
C TRP A 372 16.78 -1.24 -14.39
N VAL A 373 16.18 -2.08 -15.21
CA VAL A 373 16.89 -3.07 -16.02
C VAL A 373 16.75 -2.68 -17.49
N ILE A 374 17.89 -2.54 -18.16
CA ILE A 374 17.95 -2.30 -19.60
C ILE A 374 18.13 -3.64 -20.30
N LEU A 375 17.25 -3.95 -21.24
CA LEU A 375 17.24 -5.24 -21.90
C LEU A 375 17.93 -5.20 -23.27
N GLY A 376 18.56 -6.31 -23.63
CA GLY A 376 19.21 -6.44 -24.92
C GLY A 376 18.22 -6.35 -26.09
N SER A 377 18.64 -5.69 -27.16
CA SER A 377 17.82 -5.49 -28.37
C SER A 377 17.40 -6.79 -29.07
N ASN A 378 18.15 -7.88 -28.87
CA ASN A 378 17.87 -9.21 -29.41
C ASN A 378 16.72 -9.92 -28.68
N LEU A 379 16.43 -9.55 -27.40
CA LEU A 379 15.41 -10.22 -26.57
C LEU A 379 14.02 -10.14 -27.20
N LYS A 380 13.67 -9.00 -27.79
CA LYS A 380 12.42 -8.86 -28.53
C LYS A 380 12.30 -9.91 -29.66
N GLN A 381 13.37 -10.11 -30.45
CA GLN A 381 13.37 -11.10 -31.52
C GLN A 381 13.27 -12.53 -31.00
N ILE A 382 13.90 -12.83 -29.84
CA ILE A 382 13.80 -14.14 -29.19
C ILE A 382 12.36 -14.43 -28.78
N VAL A 383 11.71 -13.47 -28.11
CA VAL A 383 10.33 -13.62 -27.65
C VAL A 383 9.37 -13.76 -28.85
N GLU A 384 9.49 -12.91 -29.85
CA GLU A 384 8.62 -12.93 -31.04
C GLU A 384 8.79 -14.19 -31.91
N LYS A 385 10.01 -14.76 -31.99
CA LYS A 385 10.25 -16.07 -32.65
C LYS A 385 9.52 -17.24 -31.97
N ASN A 386 9.23 -17.12 -30.68
CA ASN A 386 8.43 -18.09 -29.94
C ASN A 386 6.92 -17.83 -30.02
N ASN A 387 6.47 -16.92 -30.90
CA ASN A 387 5.08 -16.47 -31.04
C ASN A 387 4.50 -15.88 -29.74
N LEU A 388 5.32 -15.19 -28.95
CA LEU A 388 4.95 -14.57 -27.68
C LEU A 388 4.90 -13.05 -27.81
N ASN A 389 4.14 -12.40 -26.92
CA ASN A 389 3.99 -10.95 -26.91
C ASN A 389 5.09 -10.31 -26.04
N PHE A 390 6.04 -9.61 -26.67
CA PHE A 390 7.16 -9.00 -25.96
C PHE A 390 6.72 -7.92 -24.96
N ALA A 391 5.83 -7.01 -25.36
CA ALA A 391 5.31 -5.97 -24.46
C ALA A 391 4.54 -6.58 -23.29
N GLY A 392 3.73 -7.60 -23.58
CA GLY A 392 3.00 -8.36 -22.55
C GLY A 392 3.92 -9.11 -21.60
N GLY A 393 5.06 -9.60 -22.08
CA GLY A 393 6.06 -10.28 -21.26
C GLY A 393 6.77 -9.33 -20.29
N LEU A 394 7.18 -8.14 -20.77
CA LEU A 394 7.77 -7.10 -19.93
C LEU A 394 6.83 -6.68 -18.80
N HIS A 395 5.58 -6.43 -19.15
CA HIS A 395 4.54 -6.00 -18.22
C HIS A 395 4.20 -7.10 -17.19
N ALA A 396 4.09 -8.35 -17.64
CA ALA A 396 3.85 -9.49 -16.75
C ALA A 396 5.02 -9.73 -15.79
N PHE A 397 6.27 -9.58 -16.25
CA PHE A 397 7.44 -9.66 -15.39
C PHE A 397 7.48 -8.53 -14.36
N GLU A 398 7.20 -7.29 -14.76
CA GLU A 398 7.12 -6.13 -13.86
C GLU A 398 6.16 -6.39 -12.69
N HIS A 399 4.93 -6.85 -12.99
CA HIS A 399 3.94 -7.18 -11.95
C HIS A 399 4.41 -8.29 -11.01
N ALA A 400 5.02 -9.34 -11.57
CA ALA A 400 5.54 -10.44 -10.76
C ALA A 400 6.71 -10.00 -9.88
N ALA A 401 7.60 -9.14 -10.40
CA ALA A 401 8.72 -8.60 -9.65
C ALA A 401 8.24 -7.73 -8.48
N ILE A 402 7.30 -6.80 -8.70
CA ILE A 402 6.68 -6.00 -7.63
C ILE A 402 6.06 -6.92 -6.56
N SER A 403 5.29 -7.91 -6.99
CA SER A 403 4.60 -8.82 -6.07
C SER A 403 5.56 -9.73 -5.29
N ALA A 404 6.73 -10.07 -5.88
CA ALA A 404 7.71 -10.94 -5.26
C ALA A 404 8.63 -10.24 -4.26
N LEU A 405 8.83 -8.92 -4.39
CA LEU A 405 9.83 -8.17 -3.62
C LEU A 405 9.72 -8.34 -2.09
N PRO A 406 8.53 -8.38 -1.47
CA PRO A 406 8.42 -8.59 -0.02
C PRO A 406 8.99 -9.93 0.47
N LEU A 407 9.05 -10.96 -0.37
CA LEU A 407 9.51 -12.30 0.01
C LEU A 407 11.00 -12.34 0.38
N PRO A 408 11.95 -11.86 -0.47
CA PRO A 408 13.38 -11.86 -0.15
C PRO A 408 13.80 -10.70 0.76
N LEU A 409 13.10 -9.56 0.71
CA LEU A 409 13.47 -8.38 1.50
C LEU A 409 13.33 -8.61 3.00
N PHE A 410 12.43 -9.49 3.44
CA PHE A 410 12.01 -9.55 4.83
C PHE A 410 11.77 -8.17 5.44
N ALA A 411 11.18 -7.28 4.65
CA ALA A 411 10.88 -5.90 5.02
C ALA A 411 9.37 -5.66 5.02
N MET A 412 8.92 -4.82 5.95
CA MET A 412 7.53 -4.34 5.94
C MET A 412 7.31 -3.52 4.69
N CYS A 413 6.55 -4.08 3.74
CA CYS A 413 6.29 -3.50 2.44
C CYS A 413 4.90 -3.90 1.95
N ASP A 414 4.08 -2.90 1.65
CA ASP A 414 2.79 -3.09 0.99
C ASP A 414 2.92 -2.85 -0.53
N LYS A 415 1.99 -3.38 -1.33
CA LYS A 415 1.97 -3.14 -2.78
C LYS A 415 1.96 -1.66 -3.18
N GLY A 416 1.45 -0.78 -2.33
CA GLY A 416 1.44 0.66 -2.57
C GLY A 416 2.77 1.37 -2.30
N ASP A 417 3.72 0.67 -1.68
CA ASP A 417 5.04 1.21 -1.34
C ASP A 417 6.01 1.11 -2.51
N ILE A 418 5.67 0.32 -3.53
CA ILE A 418 6.47 0.08 -4.73
C ILE A 418 5.60 0.33 -5.96
N GLY A 419 6.13 1.04 -6.92
CA GLY A 419 5.58 1.20 -8.26
C GLY A 419 6.47 0.55 -9.30
N GLY A 420 5.94 0.38 -10.52
CA GLY A 420 6.72 -0.07 -11.65
C GLY A 420 6.09 0.33 -12.98
N ILE A 421 6.92 0.32 -14.00
CA ILE A 421 6.52 0.55 -15.38
C ILE A 421 7.50 -0.15 -16.31
N SER A 422 6.97 -0.73 -17.38
CA SER A 422 7.74 -1.39 -18.42
C SER A 422 7.59 -0.69 -19.76
N TYR A 423 8.70 -0.52 -20.46
CA TYR A 423 8.78 0.10 -21.77
C TYR A 423 9.34 -0.86 -22.80
N PRO A 424 8.57 -1.27 -23.82
CA PRO A 424 9.10 -1.97 -24.99
C PRO A 424 10.12 -1.16 -25.78
N LEU A 425 10.04 0.17 -25.66
CA LEU A 425 10.97 1.17 -26.20
C LEU A 425 11.01 2.35 -25.23
N TYR A 426 12.09 2.48 -24.47
CA TYR A 426 12.19 3.56 -23.49
C TYR A 426 12.65 4.87 -24.15
N PRO A 427 11.89 5.99 -24.00
CA PRO A 427 12.15 7.21 -24.77
C PRO A 427 13.53 7.83 -24.57
N GLN A 428 14.10 7.77 -23.37
CA GLN A 428 15.41 8.39 -23.09
C GLN A 428 16.60 7.57 -23.59
N LEU A 429 16.48 6.22 -23.62
CA LEU A 429 17.61 5.33 -23.92
C LEU A 429 17.43 4.50 -25.18
N LEU A 430 16.20 4.41 -25.72
CA LEU A 430 15.75 3.59 -26.84
C LEU A 430 15.65 2.07 -26.59
N PRO A 431 16.57 1.35 -25.88
CA PRO A 431 16.36 -0.05 -25.54
C PRO A 431 15.12 -0.28 -24.69
N PRO A 432 14.57 -1.50 -24.69
CA PRO A 432 13.54 -1.87 -23.74
C PRO A 432 14.03 -1.74 -22.30
N ALA A 433 13.17 -1.30 -21.40
CA ALA A 433 13.52 -1.11 -19.99
C ALA A 433 12.34 -1.43 -19.07
N ILE A 434 12.65 -1.91 -17.86
CA ILE A 434 11.71 -2.15 -16.80
C ILE A 434 12.18 -1.37 -15.59
N PHE A 435 11.29 -0.57 -15.01
CA PHE A 435 11.53 0.24 -13.83
C PHE A 435 10.73 -0.30 -12.67
N ILE A 436 11.35 -0.34 -11.49
CA ILE A 436 10.69 -0.59 -10.20
C ILE A 436 11.20 0.47 -9.25
N TYR A 437 10.30 1.23 -8.63
CA TYR A 437 10.64 2.40 -7.84
C TYR A 437 9.86 2.44 -6.52
N ASP A 438 10.43 3.13 -5.55
CA ASP A 438 9.77 3.39 -4.27
C ASP A 438 8.56 4.32 -4.49
N GLY A 439 7.39 3.96 -3.98
CA GLY A 439 6.13 4.67 -4.19
C GLY A 439 5.99 6.00 -3.43
N TYR A 440 7.07 6.49 -2.82
CA TYR A 440 7.12 7.69 -1.99
C TYR A 440 8.12 8.71 -2.50
N GLU A 441 7.80 9.99 -2.30
CA GLU A 441 8.70 11.09 -2.62
C GLU A 441 10.03 10.96 -1.87
N GLY A 442 11.14 11.07 -2.60
CA GLY A 442 12.50 10.88 -2.11
C GLY A 442 12.94 9.42 -1.96
N GLY A 443 12.02 8.46 -2.07
CA GLY A 443 12.28 7.05 -1.82
C GLY A 443 12.34 6.70 -0.34
N ILE A 444 12.15 5.44 0.01
CA ILE A 444 12.22 4.91 1.38
C ILE A 444 13.25 3.79 1.55
N GLY A 445 14.00 3.49 0.48
CA GLY A 445 15.11 2.53 0.49
C GLY A 445 14.73 1.09 0.14
N LEU A 446 13.48 0.81 -0.25
CA LEU A 446 13.03 -0.55 -0.59
C LEU A 446 13.73 -1.07 -1.85
N THR A 447 13.77 -0.28 -2.92
CA THR A 447 14.43 -0.68 -4.17
C THR A 447 15.95 -0.76 -4.02
N LYS A 448 16.57 0.07 -3.16
CA LYS A 448 17.97 -0.04 -2.80
C LYS A 448 18.27 -1.36 -2.10
N ARG A 449 17.43 -1.72 -1.12
CA ARG A 449 17.55 -3.01 -0.43
C ARG A 449 17.25 -4.18 -1.38
N GLY A 450 16.28 -4.02 -2.29
CA GLY A 450 15.97 -5.00 -3.34
C GLY A 450 17.15 -5.28 -4.24
N LEU A 451 17.97 -4.28 -4.54
CA LEU A 451 19.19 -4.45 -5.31
C LEU A 451 20.20 -5.36 -4.60
N GLU A 452 20.33 -5.28 -3.28
CA GLU A 452 21.26 -6.13 -2.49
C GLU A 452 20.86 -7.61 -2.52
N VAL A 453 19.58 -7.92 -2.73
CA VAL A 453 19.00 -9.27 -2.79
C VAL A 453 18.45 -9.61 -4.18
N ILE A 454 18.96 -8.98 -5.24
CA ILE A 454 18.40 -9.06 -6.59
C ILE A 454 18.27 -10.49 -7.11
N GLY A 455 19.25 -11.37 -6.83
CA GLY A 455 19.22 -12.77 -7.23
C GLY A 455 18.05 -13.52 -6.59
N GLU A 456 17.87 -13.38 -5.28
CA GLU A 456 16.76 -13.99 -4.53
C GLU A 456 15.41 -13.42 -4.98
N TRP A 457 15.37 -12.12 -5.29
CA TRP A 457 14.18 -11.45 -5.80
C TRP A 457 13.73 -12.01 -7.15
N LEU A 458 14.63 -12.16 -8.10
CA LEU A 458 14.34 -12.75 -9.40
C LEU A 458 13.89 -14.22 -9.29
N GLU A 459 14.50 -14.99 -8.37
CA GLU A 459 14.05 -16.35 -8.08
C GLU A 459 12.64 -16.38 -7.50
N ALA A 460 12.32 -15.50 -6.57
CA ALA A 460 10.98 -15.39 -6.01
C ALA A 460 9.94 -15.02 -7.09
N ALA A 461 10.26 -14.06 -7.97
CA ALA A 461 9.42 -13.69 -9.09
C ALA A 461 9.19 -14.88 -10.05
N LYS A 462 10.27 -15.61 -10.38
CA LYS A 462 10.17 -16.83 -11.18
C LYS A 462 9.24 -17.85 -10.55
N LYS A 463 9.40 -18.12 -9.27
CA LYS A 463 8.60 -19.08 -8.53
C LYS A 463 7.12 -18.71 -8.53
N ILE A 464 6.78 -17.45 -8.31
CA ILE A 464 5.39 -16.95 -8.37
C ILE A 464 4.77 -17.26 -9.73
N ILE A 465 5.50 -17.01 -10.82
CA ILE A 465 4.99 -17.21 -12.18
C ILE A 465 4.86 -18.71 -12.49
N THR A 466 5.88 -19.51 -12.18
CA THR A 466 5.95 -20.93 -12.57
C THR A 466 5.05 -21.83 -11.74
N ASP A 467 4.94 -21.59 -10.43
CA ASP A 467 4.11 -22.40 -9.51
C ASP A 467 2.60 -22.15 -9.71
N CYS A 468 2.24 -21.11 -10.46
CA CYS A 468 0.84 -20.85 -10.75
C CYS A 468 0.33 -21.75 -11.89
N PRO A 469 -0.73 -22.55 -11.69
CA PRO A 469 -1.21 -23.52 -12.67
C PRO A 469 -1.93 -22.92 -13.89
N CYS A 470 -2.14 -21.58 -13.91
CA CYS A 470 -2.77 -20.93 -15.04
C CYS A 470 -1.90 -20.94 -16.30
N GLU A 471 -2.49 -20.93 -17.50
CA GLU A 471 -1.77 -20.95 -18.76
C GLU A 471 -1.34 -19.55 -19.22
N ASP A 472 -2.24 -18.57 -19.19
CA ASP A 472 -2.07 -17.26 -19.83
C ASP A 472 -1.77 -16.13 -18.85
N GLY A 473 -1.74 -16.42 -17.55
CA GLY A 473 -1.59 -15.43 -16.49
C GLY A 473 -2.91 -15.08 -15.80
N CYS A 474 -2.85 -14.90 -14.49
CA CYS A 474 -4.02 -14.61 -13.65
C CYS A 474 -3.63 -13.70 -12.47
N PRO A 475 -4.60 -13.20 -11.69
CA PRO A 475 -4.32 -12.37 -10.51
C PRO A 475 -3.40 -13.01 -9.47
N SER A 476 -3.27 -14.35 -9.48
CA SER A 476 -2.39 -15.08 -8.55
C SER A 476 -0.92 -15.15 -9.01
N CYS A 477 -0.55 -14.54 -10.13
CA CYS A 477 0.83 -14.53 -10.63
C CYS A 477 1.25 -13.23 -11.32
N VAL A 478 0.63 -12.82 -12.43
CA VAL A 478 1.11 -11.70 -13.26
C VAL A 478 0.11 -10.57 -13.44
N GLN A 479 -1.16 -10.74 -13.02
CA GLN A 479 -2.14 -9.66 -13.10
C GLN A 479 -2.15 -8.84 -11.81
N ASP A 480 -2.19 -7.51 -11.93
CA ASP A 480 -2.35 -6.59 -10.80
C ASP A 480 -3.72 -5.87 -10.89
N PRO A 481 -4.53 -5.91 -9.82
CA PRO A 481 -5.82 -5.21 -9.80
C PRO A 481 -5.68 -3.69 -9.80
N GLN A 482 -4.50 -3.16 -9.52
CA GLN A 482 -4.19 -1.72 -9.53
C GLN A 482 -3.53 -1.27 -10.85
N CYS A 483 -3.27 -2.18 -11.78
CA CYS A 483 -2.65 -1.88 -13.06
C CYS A 483 -3.43 -0.81 -13.83
N GLY A 484 -2.74 0.27 -14.21
CA GLY A 484 -3.31 1.41 -14.93
C GLY A 484 -3.78 1.06 -16.34
N SER A 485 -3.11 0.14 -17.03
CA SER A 485 -3.48 -0.35 -18.36
C SER A 485 -4.60 -1.40 -18.34
N GLY A 486 -5.01 -1.85 -17.12
CA GLY A 486 -6.03 -2.89 -16.96
C GLY A 486 -5.53 -4.30 -17.29
N ASN A 487 -4.23 -4.53 -17.16
CA ASN A 487 -3.55 -5.81 -17.42
C ASN A 487 -3.52 -6.21 -18.90
N ASP A 488 -3.41 -5.26 -19.80
CA ASP A 488 -3.39 -5.50 -21.24
C ASP A 488 -2.29 -4.65 -21.92
N PRO A 489 -1.36 -5.28 -22.69
CA PRO A 489 -1.20 -6.74 -22.85
C PRO A 489 -0.46 -7.40 -21.66
N LEU A 490 -0.69 -8.70 -21.44
CA LEU A 490 0.11 -9.55 -20.57
C LEU A 490 0.44 -10.88 -21.26
N ASP A 491 1.66 -11.38 -21.05
CA ASP A 491 2.11 -12.68 -21.55
C ASP A 491 2.98 -13.38 -20.50
N LYS A 492 2.41 -14.38 -19.84
CA LYS A 492 3.08 -15.15 -18.78
C LYS A 492 4.30 -15.91 -19.29
N LYS A 493 4.20 -16.52 -20.49
CA LYS A 493 5.30 -17.31 -21.06
C LYS A 493 6.46 -16.44 -21.48
N ALA A 494 6.16 -15.27 -22.08
CA ALA A 494 7.16 -14.27 -22.42
C ALA A 494 7.86 -13.73 -21.15
N ALA A 495 7.13 -13.51 -20.06
CA ALA A 495 7.71 -13.06 -18.80
C ALA A 495 8.77 -14.03 -18.25
N ILE A 496 8.54 -15.34 -18.36
CA ILE A 496 9.52 -16.38 -17.95
C ILE A 496 10.80 -16.28 -18.79
N LEU A 497 10.68 -16.16 -20.12
CA LEU A 497 11.85 -16.01 -21.00
C LEU A 497 12.65 -14.73 -20.69
N ILE A 498 11.95 -13.61 -20.47
CA ILE A 498 12.56 -12.33 -20.11
C ILE A 498 13.31 -12.43 -18.78
N LEU A 499 12.69 -13.08 -17.79
CA LEU A 499 13.30 -13.29 -16.48
C LEU A 499 14.58 -14.14 -16.56
N GLU A 500 14.55 -15.22 -17.34
CA GLU A 500 15.73 -16.08 -17.54
C GLU A 500 16.87 -15.32 -18.20
N GLU A 501 16.59 -14.46 -19.15
CA GLU A 501 17.58 -13.59 -19.77
C GLU A 501 18.17 -12.58 -18.78
N ILE A 502 17.32 -11.93 -17.95
CA ILE A 502 17.78 -10.99 -16.92
C ILE A 502 18.69 -11.72 -15.92
N LYS A 503 18.32 -12.90 -15.48
CA LYS A 503 19.12 -13.70 -14.54
C LYS A 503 20.52 -14.05 -15.08
N ALA A 504 20.67 -14.25 -16.39
CA ALA A 504 21.96 -14.53 -16.99
C ALA A 504 23.00 -13.40 -16.81
N TYR A 505 22.52 -12.17 -16.55
CA TYR A 505 23.34 -10.97 -16.30
C TYR A 505 23.47 -10.61 -14.81
N VAL A 506 22.77 -11.30 -13.92
CA VAL A 506 22.84 -11.03 -12.48
C VAL A 506 23.98 -11.81 -11.85
N PRO A 507 24.99 -11.13 -11.28
CA PRO A 507 26.04 -11.82 -10.56
C PRO A 507 25.51 -12.43 -9.26
N GLU A 508 26.09 -13.52 -8.79
CA GLU A 508 25.68 -14.20 -7.54
C GLU A 508 25.72 -13.30 -6.30
N LYS A 509 26.51 -12.23 -6.32
CA LYS A 509 26.54 -11.16 -5.29
C LYS A 509 26.78 -9.80 -5.95
N LEU A 510 25.95 -8.83 -5.64
CA LEU A 510 26.13 -7.41 -5.97
C LEU A 510 27.00 -6.71 -4.95
#